data_0d46abe80910eadd986c55e880b9a846
#
_entry.id   0d46abe80910eadd986c55e880b9a846
#
_cell.length_a   1.000
_cell.length_b   1.000
_cell.length_c   1.000
_cell.angle_alpha   90.00
_cell.angle_beta   90.00
_cell.angle_gamma   90.00
#
_symmetry.space_group_name_H-M   'P 1'
#
loop_
_entity.id
_entity.type
_entity.pdbx_description
1 polymer ?
#
loop_
_entity_poly.entity_id
_entity_poly.type
_entity_poly.pdbx_seq_one_letter_code
_entity_poly.pdbx_strand_id
1 'polypeptide(L)' 'MAFRWVYQAGSIWVPFDDRANAAIENLWRACSHGNVYHAGTVAYVNAVNLYMLQDNVRRAITRTGY' A
#
# COMPACT_ATOMS: atom_id res chain seq x y z
N MET A 1 -9.22 -13.32 -5.86
CA MET A 1 -7.96 -13.09 -5.16
C MET A 1 -8.20 -12.92 -3.69
N ALA A 2 -7.43 -13.59 -2.88
CA ALA A 2 -7.67 -13.57 -1.44
C ALA A 2 -6.84 -12.50 -0.70
N PHE A 3 -5.90 -11.86 -1.37
CA PHE A 3 -5.07 -10.86 -0.70
C PHE A 3 -5.71 -9.46 -0.77
N ARG A 4 -5.39 -8.66 0.24
CA ARG A 4 -5.78 -7.24 0.27
C ARG A 4 -4.71 -6.46 1.03
N TRP A 5 -4.22 -5.40 0.41
CA TRP A 5 -3.33 -4.46 1.09
C TRP A 5 -4.16 -3.40 1.79
N VAL A 6 -3.74 -3.09 3.01
CA VAL A 6 -4.41 -2.10 3.85
C VAL A 6 -3.37 -1.14 4.42
N TYR A 7 -3.81 0.06 4.75
CA TYR A 7 -2.95 1.06 5.38
C TYR A 7 -3.58 1.53 6.68
N GLN A 8 -2.73 1.97 7.60
CA GLN A 8 -3.17 2.42 8.90
C GLN A 8 -3.57 3.90 8.84
N ALA A 9 -4.79 4.20 9.26
CA ALA A 9 -5.32 5.55 9.36
C ALA A 9 -5.80 5.75 10.79
N GLY A 10 -4.96 6.38 11.63
CA GLY A 10 -5.25 6.47 13.05
C GLY A 10 -5.25 5.09 13.70
N SER A 11 -6.38 4.70 14.27
CA SER A 11 -6.51 3.40 14.95
C SER A 11 -7.16 2.34 14.08
N ILE A 12 -7.44 2.62 12.80
CA ILE A 12 -8.08 1.67 11.91
C ILE A 12 -7.19 1.33 10.72
N TRP A 13 -7.45 0.18 10.11
CA TRP A 13 -6.81 -0.23 8.87
C TRP A 13 -7.81 -0.08 7.73
N VAL A 14 -7.39 0.59 6.66
CA VAL A 14 -8.25 0.92 5.53
C VAL A 14 -7.73 0.18 4.29
N PRO A 15 -8.59 -0.54 3.55
CA PRO A 15 -8.14 -1.22 2.34
C PRO A 15 -7.85 -0.23 1.21
N PHE A 16 -6.82 -0.53 0.44
CA PHE A 16 -6.56 0.17 -0.82
C PHE A 16 -7.61 -0.21 -1.84
N ASP A 17 -7.84 0.66 -2.82
CA ASP A 17 -8.70 0.29 -3.94
C ASP A 17 -8.04 -0.80 -4.79
N ASP A 18 -8.82 -1.39 -5.72
CA ASP A 18 -8.36 -2.54 -6.47
C ASP A 18 -7.11 -2.25 -7.30
N ARG A 19 -7.03 -1.05 -7.88
CA ARG A 19 -5.88 -0.69 -8.72
C ARG A 19 -4.62 -0.55 -7.87
N ALA A 20 -4.71 0.16 -6.76
CA ALA A 20 -3.58 0.32 -5.84
C ALA A 20 -3.19 -1.02 -5.24
N ASN A 21 -4.18 -1.83 -4.88
CA ASN A 21 -3.94 -3.16 -4.33
C ASN A 21 -3.11 -4.03 -5.28
N ALA A 22 -3.46 -4.05 -6.55
CA ALA A 22 -2.72 -4.81 -7.55
C ALA A 22 -1.31 -4.26 -7.75
N ALA A 23 -1.16 -2.94 -7.78
CA ALA A 23 0.15 -2.30 -7.95
C ALA A 23 1.08 -2.60 -6.78
N ILE A 24 0.56 -2.54 -5.56
CA ILE A 24 1.36 -2.84 -4.36
C ILE A 24 1.76 -4.31 -4.34
N GLU A 25 0.85 -5.20 -4.73
CA GLU A 25 1.16 -6.62 -4.81
C GLU A 25 2.31 -6.89 -5.79
N ASN A 26 2.33 -6.21 -6.93
CA ASN A 26 3.40 -6.35 -7.89
C ASN A 26 4.74 -5.86 -7.32
N LEU A 27 4.74 -4.75 -6.60
CA LEU A 27 5.95 -4.27 -5.93
C LEU A 27 6.44 -5.27 -4.89
N TRP A 28 5.53 -5.82 -4.11
CA TRP A 28 5.88 -6.79 -3.08
C TRP A 28 6.50 -8.04 -3.68
N ARG A 29 5.93 -8.56 -4.76
CA ARG A 29 6.45 -9.75 -5.44
C ARG A 29 7.83 -9.52 -6.03
N ALA A 30 8.09 -8.29 -6.47
CA ALA A 30 9.38 -7.91 -7.03
C ALA A 30 10.39 -7.50 -5.96
N CYS A 31 10.04 -7.55 -4.68
CA CYS A 31 10.86 -7.05 -3.58
C CYS A 31 11.31 -5.63 -3.84
N SER A 32 10.38 -4.77 -4.25
CA SER A 32 10.67 -3.45 -4.77
C SER A 32 9.82 -2.38 -4.09
N HIS A 33 10.00 -1.16 -4.54
CA HIS A 33 9.26 0.00 -4.06
C HIS A 33 9.01 0.93 -5.24
N GLY A 34 8.06 1.83 -5.10
CA GLY A 34 7.75 2.75 -6.17
C GLY A 34 6.53 3.58 -5.88
N ASN A 35 6.10 4.33 -6.88
CA ASN A 35 4.95 5.21 -6.76
C ASN A 35 3.67 4.46 -7.15
N VAL A 36 2.62 4.66 -6.35
CA VAL A 36 1.31 4.06 -6.58
C VAL A 36 0.27 5.16 -6.49
N TYR A 37 -0.67 5.16 -7.45
CA TYR A 37 -1.75 6.14 -7.44
C TYR A 37 -2.79 5.72 -6.41
N HIS A 38 -3.09 6.61 -5.47
CA HIS A 38 -4.01 6.31 -4.39
C HIS A 38 -4.70 7.60 -3.94
N ALA A 39 -6.02 7.53 -3.77
CA ALA A 39 -6.82 8.65 -3.26
C ALA A 39 -6.59 9.94 -4.05
N GLY A 40 -6.51 9.83 -5.38
CA GLY A 40 -6.39 10.98 -6.26
C GLY A 40 -5.00 11.55 -6.41
N THR A 41 -4.00 10.97 -5.79
CA THR A 41 -2.62 11.47 -5.89
C THR A 41 -1.64 10.31 -5.79
N VAL A 42 -0.37 10.60 -6.02
CA VAL A 42 0.69 9.60 -6.00
C VAL A 42 1.19 9.41 -4.57
N ALA A 43 1.31 8.15 -4.16
CA ALA A 43 1.93 7.78 -2.90
C ALA A 43 3.18 6.96 -3.18
N TYR A 44 4.24 7.19 -2.43
CA TYR A 44 5.40 6.32 -2.46
C TYR A 44 5.12 5.11 -1.56
N VAL A 45 5.30 3.92 -2.10
CA VAL A 45 5.05 2.68 -1.36
C VAL A 45 6.30 1.83 -1.33
N ASN A 46 6.70 1.41 -0.13
CA ASN A 46 7.75 0.43 0.05
C ASN A 46 7.12 -0.84 0.62
N ALA A 47 6.86 -1.80 -0.25
CA ALA A 47 6.16 -3.02 0.14
C ALA A 47 7.08 -3.99 0.90
N VAL A 48 8.39 -3.81 0.80
CA VAL A 48 9.35 -4.63 1.53
C VAL A 48 9.42 -4.19 2.99
N ASN A 49 9.47 -2.88 3.22
CA ASN A 49 9.56 -2.31 4.57
C ASN A 49 8.19 -1.96 5.15
N LEU A 50 7.12 -2.21 4.40
CA LEU A 50 5.73 -2.11 4.83
C LEU A 50 5.35 -0.72 5.30
N TYR A 51 5.63 0.29 4.47
CA TYR A 51 5.16 1.64 4.73
C TYR A 51 4.84 2.35 3.42
N MET A 52 4.05 3.42 3.53
CA MET A 52 3.83 4.35 2.42
C MET A 52 4.03 5.77 2.89
N LEU A 53 4.31 6.66 1.94
CA LEU A 53 4.49 8.08 2.20
C LEU A 53 3.62 8.85 1.22
N GLN A 54 2.69 9.65 1.73
CA GLN A 54 1.79 10.43 0.92
C GLN A 54 1.55 11.77 1.61
N ASP A 55 1.74 12.88 0.88
CA ASP A 55 1.57 14.24 1.43
C ASP A 55 2.40 14.45 2.70
N ASN A 56 3.63 13.92 2.71
CA ASN A 56 4.55 14.00 3.83
C ASN A 56 4.05 13.26 5.08
N VAL A 57 3.05 12.40 4.93
CA VAL A 57 2.55 11.56 6.01
C VAL A 57 2.99 10.12 5.76
N ARG A 58 3.68 9.55 6.74
CA ARG A 58 4.09 8.15 6.68
C ARG A 58 3.03 7.29 7.36
N ARG A 59 2.61 6.22 6.69
CA ARG A 59 1.64 5.28 7.22
C ARG A 59 2.16 3.86 7.08
N ALA A 60 1.87 3.03 8.06
CA ALA A 60 2.16 1.61 7.97
C ALA A 60 1.21 0.96 6.98
N ILE A 61 1.70 -0.02 6.25
CA ILE A 61 0.85 -0.86 5.40
C ILE A 61 1.10 -2.32 5.76
N THR A 62 0.12 -3.16 5.45
CA THR A 62 0.28 -4.59 5.64
C THR A 62 -0.56 -5.34 4.61
N ARG A 63 -0.19 -6.58 4.38
CA ARG A 63 -0.90 -7.47 3.46
C ARG A 63 -1.74 -8.44 4.27
N THR A 64 -3.00 -8.57 3.92
CA THR A 64 -3.91 -9.51 4.56
C THR A 64 -4.31 -10.58 3.55
N GLY A 65 -4.65 -11.76 4.05
CA GLY A 65 -5.06 -12.86 3.23
C GLY A 65 -3.90 -13.57 2.54
N TYR A 66 -4.21 -14.44 1.63
CA TYR A 66 -3.22 -15.31 1.00
C TYR A 66 -3.30 -15.25 -0.51
#